data_79aa276eacd01b626d59e04cae2deef7
#
_entry.id   79aa276eacd01b626d59e04cae2deef7
#
_cell.length_a   1.000
_cell.length_b   1.000
_cell.length_c   1.000
_cell.angle_alpha   90.00
_cell.angle_beta   90.00
_cell.angle_gamma   90.00
#
_symmetry.space_group_name_H-M   'P 1'
#
loop_
_entity.id
_entity.type
_entity.pdbx_description
1 polymer ?
#
loop_
_entity_poly.entity_id
_entity_poly.type
_entity_poly.pdbx_seq_one_letter_code
_entity_poly.pdbx_strand_id
1 'polypeptide(L)'
;MKIPKELLEKMDEDDKAELGDLTPNEEACYQEMETYFNKSLGRFKASQIIMGKVIAISKGLVTVDVGFKSEGMISLSEFPESGKNLQIEDEVEVFMEKVEDNDGNVVLSKEKANKFKIWDDLVKTYEADEIIQGTVIAKAKGGITVDIGLKAFLPGSQIDLRPIRNLEKLIGEKFDMKIIKMNKKRGNIVLSRRILLEEQRKQIRTGTLEKMDEGNLIEGIIKNITEYGVFIDLGGIDGLLHITDMSWGRVNHPSEMFSVGDKVTCLLYTSDAADE
;
A
#
# COMPACT_ATOMS: atom_id res chain seq x y z
N MET A 1 10.64 -24.74 -44.02
CA MET A 1 10.27 -23.99 -42.78
C MET A 1 11.24 -22.84 -42.61
N LYS A 2 10.82 -21.62 -42.42
CA LYS A 2 11.70 -20.43 -42.49
C LYS A 2 12.35 -20.18 -41.17
N ILE A 3 13.67 -20.20 -41.11
CA ILE A 3 14.49 -19.78 -39.97
C ILE A 3 14.10 -18.32 -39.60
N PRO A 4 13.95 -17.98 -38.30
CA PRO A 4 13.65 -16.61 -37.88
C PRO A 4 14.68 -15.64 -38.43
N LYS A 5 14.21 -14.53 -39.01
CA LYS A 5 15.09 -13.55 -39.68
C LYS A 5 16.14 -12.94 -38.75
N GLU A 6 15.89 -12.91 -37.45
CA GLU A 6 16.82 -12.38 -36.43
C GLU A 6 18.06 -13.29 -36.20
N LEU A 7 17.95 -14.61 -36.49
CA LEU A 7 19.07 -15.52 -36.38
C LEU A 7 19.93 -15.48 -37.67
N LEU A 8 19.29 -15.36 -38.82
CA LEU A 8 19.97 -15.25 -40.12
C LEU A 8 20.81 -13.96 -40.26
N GLU A 9 20.45 -12.87 -39.55
CA GLU A 9 21.22 -11.61 -39.57
C GLU A 9 22.48 -11.65 -38.71
N LYS A 10 22.58 -12.60 -37.77
CA LYS A 10 23.74 -12.76 -36.87
C LYS A 10 24.73 -13.86 -37.25
N MET A 11 24.46 -14.60 -38.31
CA MET A 11 25.32 -15.69 -38.79
C MET A 11 26.19 -15.23 -39.95
N ASP A 12 27.44 -15.64 -39.95
CA ASP A 12 28.38 -15.39 -41.04
C ASP A 12 27.96 -16.13 -42.31
N GLU A 13 28.42 -15.67 -43.48
CA GLU A 13 28.02 -16.24 -44.78
C GLU A 13 28.38 -17.72 -44.96
N ASP A 14 29.45 -18.17 -44.29
CA ASP A 14 29.91 -19.57 -44.32
C ASP A 14 28.99 -20.49 -43.50
N ASP A 15 28.48 -20.03 -42.36
CA ASP A 15 27.51 -20.76 -41.53
C ASP A 15 26.12 -20.90 -42.18
N LYS A 16 25.76 -19.94 -43.05
CA LYS A 16 24.50 -19.97 -43.81
C LYS A 16 24.52 -21.03 -44.92
N ALA A 17 25.70 -21.36 -45.43
CA ALA A 17 25.87 -22.36 -46.50
C ALA A 17 25.79 -23.80 -45.96
N GLU A 18 26.23 -24.06 -44.73
CA GLU A 18 26.15 -25.38 -44.09
C GLU A 18 24.73 -25.75 -43.63
N LEU A 19 23.85 -24.78 -43.38
CA LEU A 19 22.48 -25.03 -42.92
C LEU A 19 21.52 -25.52 -44.02
N GLY A 20 21.96 -25.49 -45.28
CA GLY A 20 21.14 -25.87 -46.45
C GLY A 20 20.95 -27.39 -46.64
N ASP A 21 21.77 -28.23 -46.01
CA ASP A 21 21.82 -29.68 -46.23
C ASP A 21 21.55 -30.55 -44.98
N LEU A 22 20.86 -29.99 -43.96
CA LEU A 22 20.52 -30.73 -42.75
C LEU A 22 19.51 -31.84 -43.04
N THR A 23 19.82 -33.03 -42.57
CA THR A 23 18.88 -34.15 -42.63
C THR A 23 17.72 -33.96 -41.68
N PRO A 24 16.50 -34.54 -41.91
CA PRO A 24 15.32 -34.37 -41.04
C PRO A 24 15.56 -34.72 -39.57
N ASN A 25 16.55 -35.56 -39.31
CA ASN A 25 16.94 -35.97 -37.95
C ASN A 25 17.79 -34.92 -37.24
N GLU A 26 18.63 -34.20 -37.97
CA GLU A 26 19.44 -33.08 -37.49
C GLU A 26 18.57 -31.85 -37.24
N GLU A 27 17.57 -31.57 -38.09
CA GLU A 27 16.58 -30.51 -37.86
C GLU A 27 15.78 -30.75 -36.56
N ALA A 28 15.38 -32.01 -36.29
CA ALA A 28 14.70 -32.36 -35.05
C ALA A 28 15.60 -32.16 -33.82
N CYS A 29 16.89 -32.55 -33.92
CA CYS A 29 17.86 -32.33 -32.83
C CYS A 29 18.14 -30.85 -32.59
N TYR A 30 18.23 -30.02 -33.63
CA TYR A 30 18.36 -28.56 -33.49
C TYR A 30 17.13 -27.93 -32.86
N GLN A 31 15.92 -28.36 -33.21
CA GLN A 31 14.70 -27.88 -32.60
C GLN A 31 14.59 -28.26 -31.12
N GLU A 32 14.99 -29.48 -30.76
CA GLU A 32 15.08 -29.88 -29.34
C GLU A 32 16.14 -29.07 -28.62
N MET A 33 17.31 -28.85 -29.17
CA MET A 33 18.37 -28.05 -28.58
C MET A 33 17.97 -26.60 -28.45
N GLU A 34 17.28 -26.01 -29.44
CA GLU A 34 16.73 -24.66 -29.36
C GLU A 34 15.64 -24.53 -28.28
N THR A 35 14.80 -25.54 -28.13
CA THR A 35 13.80 -25.56 -27.03
C THR A 35 14.45 -25.69 -25.66
N TYR A 36 15.51 -26.48 -25.51
CA TYR A 36 16.31 -26.59 -24.28
C TYR A 36 17.08 -25.29 -24.00
N PHE A 37 17.67 -24.69 -25.03
CA PHE A 37 18.41 -23.44 -24.95
C PHE A 37 17.48 -22.27 -24.57
N ASN A 38 16.33 -22.16 -25.22
CA ASN A 38 15.32 -21.16 -24.87
C ASN A 38 14.67 -21.40 -23.50
N LYS A 39 14.54 -22.67 -23.08
CA LYS A 39 14.10 -23.00 -21.71
C LYS A 39 15.15 -22.63 -20.68
N SER A 40 16.42 -22.77 -20.92
CA SER A 40 17.48 -22.45 -19.98
C SER A 40 17.79 -20.94 -19.97
N LEU A 41 17.88 -20.27 -21.13
CA LEU A 41 18.10 -18.83 -21.22
C LEU A 41 16.83 -18.00 -20.97
N GLY A 42 15.66 -18.51 -21.36
CA GLY A 42 14.37 -17.83 -21.11
C GLY A 42 13.99 -17.71 -19.64
N ARG A 43 14.66 -18.43 -18.74
CA ARG A 43 14.48 -18.34 -17.30
C ARG A 43 15.09 -17.07 -16.69
N PHE A 44 16.08 -16.47 -17.35
CA PHE A 44 16.86 -15.37 -16.78
C PHE A 44 16.66 -14.08 -17.58
N LYS A 45 15.63 -13.35 -17.24
CA LYS A 45 15.42 -11.97 -17.73
C LYS A 45 15.86 -10.99 -16.67
N ALA A 46 16.53 -9.91 -17.08
CA ALA A 46 16.77 -8.78 -16.19
C ALA A 46 15.44 -8.28 -15.59
N SER A 47 15.46 -7.85 -14.36
CA SER A 47 14.30 -7.36 -13.60
C SER A 47 13.28 -8.45 -13.20
N GLN A 48 13.74 -9.65 -12.87
CA GLN A 48 12.94 -10.73 -12.29
C GLN A 48 13.43 -11.14 -10.90
N ILE A 49 12.48 -11.64 -10.08
CA ILE A 49 12.79 -12.31 -8.81
C ILE A 49 13.09 -13.78 -9.13
N ILE A 50 14.22 -14.27 -8.63
CA ILE A 50 14.70 -15.64 -8.85
C ILE A 50 15.05 -16.24 -7.50
N MET A 51 14.82 -17.54 -7.35
CA MET A 51 15.32 -18.32 -6.21
C MET A 51 16.78 -18.60 -6.43
N GLY A 52 17.63 -18.24 -5.48
CA GLY A 52 19.05 -18.55 -5.49
C GLY A 52 19.43 -19.31 -4.23
N LYS A 53 20.50 -20.10 -4.31
CA LYS A 53 21.06 -20.88 -3.20
C LYS A 53 22.35 -20.24 -2.68
N VAL A 54 22.46 -20.05 -1.37
CA VAL A 54 23.65 -19.49 -0.74
C VAL A 54 24.79 -20.51 -0.79
N ILE A 55 25.89 -20.17 -1.47
CA ILE A 55 27.09 -21.03 -1.55
C ILE A 55 28.09 -20.69 -0.46
N ALA A 56 28.38 -19.40 -0.27
CA ALA A 56 29.40 -18.95 0.66
C ALA A 56 29.07 -17.60 1.28
N ILE A 57 29.52 -17.39 2.51
CA ILE A 57 29.43 -16.13 3.21
C ILE A 57 30.84 -15.71 3.61
N SER A 58 31.37 -14.65 3.01
CA SER A 58 32.75 -14.19 3.22
C SER A 58 32.81 -12.67 3.31
N LYS A 59 33.52 -12.15 4.32
CA LYS A 59 33.85 -10.72 4.48
C LYS A 59 32.70 -9.72 4.29
N GLY A 60 31.47 -10.11 4.70
CA GLY A 60 30.29 -9.25 4.56
C GLY A 60 29.62 -9.32 3.19
N LEU A 61 30.00 -10.25 2.33
CA LEU A 61 29.38 -10.60 1.05
C LEU A 61 28.82 -12.01 1.11
N VAL A 62 27.67 -12.20 0.52
CA VAL A 62 26.99 -13.49 0.35
C VAL A 62 27.05 -13.86 -1.14
N THR A 63 27.63 -15.00 -1.44
CA THR A 63 27.66 -15.55 -2.78
C THR A 63 26.45 -16.45 -2.97
N VAL A 64 25.67 -16.16 -4.00
CA VAL A 64 24.40 -16.84 -4.32
C VAL A 64 24.47 -17.44 -5.72
N ASP A 65 24.19 -18.73 -5.81
CA ASP A 65 23.99 -19.41 -7.10
C ASP A 65 22.54 -19.28 -7.53
N VAL A 66 22.31 -18.73 -8.68
CA VAL A 66 20.99 -18.59 -9.32
C VAL A 66 20.81 -19.58 -10.48
N GLY A 67 21.77 -20.51 -10.69
CA GLY A 67 21.75 -21.45 -11.80
C GLY A 67 22.13 -20.82 -13.14
N PHE A 68 22.84 -19.69 -13.12
CA PHE A 68 23.39 -19.03 -14.28
C PHE A 68 24.88 -19.40 -14.43
N LYS A 69 25.53 -18.95 -15.53
CA LYS A 69 26.95 -19.25 -15.83
C LYS A 69 27.93 -18.70 -14.75
N SER A 70 27.53 -17.68 -14.01
CA SER A 70 28.32 -17.05 -12.96
C SER A 70 27.49 -16.82 -11.71
N GLU A 71 28.17 -16.84 -10.57
CA GLU A 71 27.60 -16.60 -9.26
C GLU A 71 27.34 -15.10 -9.05
N GLY A 72 26.29 -14.76 -8.27
CA GLY A 72 26.01 -13.39 -7.90
C GLY A 72 26.48 -13.06 -6.49
N MET A 73 26.96 -11.83 -6.27
CA MET A 73 27.37 -11.35 -4.96
C MET A 73 26.37 -10.33 -4.42
N ILE A 74 25.97 -10.49 -3.15
CA ILE A 74 25.05 -9.60 -2.45
C ILE A 74 25.71 -9.16 -1.14
N SER A 75 25.57 -7.89 -0.78
CA SER A 75 26.06 -7.40 0.51
C SER A 75 25.26 -8.00 1.67
N LEU A 76 25.93 -8.43 2.75
CA LEU A 76 25.29 -8.94 3.97
C LEU A 76 24.38 -7.88 4.61
N SER A 77 24.64 -6.58 4.38
CA SER A 77 23.81 -5.47 4.85
C SER A 77 22.40 -5.43 4.25
N GLU A 78 22.19 -6.08 3.10
CA GLU A 78 20.86 -6.20 2.47
C GLU A 78 19.96 -7.27 3.11
N PHE A 79 20.50 -8.03 4.11
CA PHE A 79 19.78 -9.04 4.89
C PHE A 79 19.52 -8.54 6.31
N PRO A 80 18.48 -7.70 6.56
CA PRO A 80 18.35 -6.96 7.83
C PRO A 80 18.15 -7.84 9.07
N GLU A 81 17.38 -8.92 8.99
CA GLU A 81 17.14 -9.82 10.14
C GLU A 81 17.66 -11.24 9.94
N SER A 82 17.62 -11.73 8.72
CA SER A 82 18.07 -13.08 8.34
C SER A 82 19.60 -13.20 8.28
N GLY A 83 20.32 -12.09 8.16
CA GLY A 83 21.79 -12.10 8.03
C GLY A 83 22.53 -12.67 9.24
N LYS A 84 21.87 -12.73 10.42
CA LYS A 84 22.45 -13.38 11.61
C LYS A 84 22.25 -14.91 11.63
N ASN A 85 21.29 -15.43 10.88
CA ASN A 85 20.94 -16.86 10.83
C ASN A 85 21.08 -17.46 9.43
N LEU A 86 21.69 -16.73 8.49
CA LEU A 86 21.89 -17.24 7.14
C LEU A 86 22.89 -18.38 7.14
N GLN A 87 22.48 -19.54 6.67
CA GLN A 87 23.33 -20.72 6.52
C GLN A 87 23.71 -20.96 5.07
N ILE A 88 24.79 -21.69 4.89
CA ILE A 88 25.17 -22.19 3.57
C ILE A 88 24.09 -23.20 3.16
N GLU A 89 23.68 -23.17 1.90
CA GLU A 89 22.60 -23.95 1.28
C GLU A 89 21.18 -23.39 1.47
N ASP A 90 21.00 -22.26 2.17
CA ASP A 90 19.69 -21.61 2.27
C ASP A 90 19.21 -21.11 0.91
N GLU A 91 17.93 -21.32 0.65
CA GLU A 91 17.26 -20.76 -0.52
C GLU A 91 16.83 -19.33 -0.23
N VAL A 92 17.29 -18.39 -1.05
CA VAL A 92 16.97 -16.96 -0.92
C VAL A 92 16.40 -16.43 -2.23
N GLU A 93 15.34 -15.65 -2.10
CA GLU A 93 14.80 -14.92 -3.25
C GLU A 93 15.61 -13.65 -3.47
N VAL A 94 16.08 -13.47 -4.68
CA VAL A 94 16.92 -12.36 -5.10
C VAL A 94 16.38 -11.72 -6.37
N PHE A 95 16.57 -10.43 -6.50
CA PHE A 95 16.20 -9.70 -7.69
C PHE A 95 17.42 -9.56 -8.59
N MET A 96 17.30 -10.02 -9.83
CA MET A 96 18.34 -9.88 -10.85
C MET A 96 18.24 -8.48 -11.48
N GLU A 97 19.22 -7.61 -11.19
CA GLU A 97 19.29 -6.28 -11.80
C GLU A 97 19.83 -6.31 -13.20
N LYS A 98 20.96 -7.00 -13.36
CA LYS A 98 21.64 -7.21 -14.65
C LYS A 98 22.11 -8.64 -14.74
N VAL A 99 22.01 -9.18 -15.93
CA VAL A 99 22.45 -10.55 -16.23
C VAL A 99 23.97 -10.64 -16.21
N GLU A 100 24.65 -9.56 -16.58
CA GLU A 100 26.12 -9.51 -16.66
C GLU A 100 26.59 -8.08 -16.43
N ASP A 101 27.60 -7.92 -15.57
CA ASP A 101 28.32 -6.67 -15.36
C ASP A 101 29.61 -6.68 -16.20
N ASN A 102 30.40 -5.58 -16.17
CA ASN A 102 31.66 -5.44 -16.90
C ASN A 102 32.69 -6.53 -16.54
N ASP A 103 32.57 -7.10 -15.34
CA ASP A 103 33.44 -8.20 -14.83
C ASP A 103 32.84 -9.60 -15.07
N GLY A 104 31.72 -9.72 -15.79
CA GLY A 104 31.05 -10.99 -16.10
C GLY A 104 30.24 -11.60 -14.95
N ASN A 105 30.03 -10.87 -13.87
CA ASN A 105 29.26 -11.32 -12.72
C ASN A 105 27.80 -10.89 -12.80
N VAL A 106 26.92 -11.71 -12.20
CA VAL A 106 25.49 -11.37 -12.09
C VAL A 106 25.28 -10.38 -10.96
N VAL A 107 24.59 -9.26 -11.25
CA VAL A 107 24.24 -8.27 -10.23
C VAL A 107 22.89 -8.62 -9.62
N LEU A 108 22.93 -8.98 -8.34
CA LEU A 108 21.77 -9.37 -7.55
C LEU A 108 21.51 -8.37 -6.43
N SER A 109 20.24 -8.19 -6.04
CA SER A 109 19.85 -7.38 -4.87
C SER A 109 18.72 -8.06 -4.10
N LYS A 110 18.92 -8.24 -2.77
CA LYS A 110 17.91 -8.74 -1.85
C LYS A 110 16.93 -7.64 -1.45
N GLU A 111 17.43 -6.43 -1.25
CA GLU A 111 16.60 -5.29 -0.88
C GLU A 111 15.53 -5.00 -1.93
N LYS A 112 15.89 -5.05 -3.23
CA LYS A 112 14.95 -4.86 -4.32
C LYS A 112 13.94 -6.01 -4.41
N ALA A 113 14.38 -7.27 -4.20
CA ALA A 113 13.47 -8.41 -4.14
C ALA A 113 12.38 -8.23 -3.07
N ASN A 114 12.78 -7.83 -1.85
CA ASN A 114 11.86 -7.56 -0.77
C ASN A 114 10.89 -6.40 -1.09
N LYS A 115 11.39 -5.31 -1.68
CA LYS A 115 10.55 -4.19 -2.11
C LYS A 115 9.52 -4.61 -3.16
N PHE A 116 9.88 -5.45 -4.11
CA PHE A 116 8.95 -5.96 -5.12
C PHE A 116 7.87 -6.86 -4.50
N LYS A 117 8.22 -7.72 -3.55
CA LYS A 117 7.23 -8.54 -2.83
C LYS A 117 6.21 -7.68 -2.08
N ILE A 118 6.71 -6.77 -1.25
CA ILE A 118 5.85 -5.84 -0.51
C ILE A 118 4.96 -5.06 -1.50
N TRP A 119 5.52 -4.67 -2.67
CA TRP A 119 4.75 -3.97 -3.69
C TRP A 119 3.61 -4.83 -4.25
N ASP A 120 3.87 -6.11 -4.57
CA ASP A 120 2.85 -7.02 -5.11
C ASP A 120 1.78 -7.36 -4.05
N ASP A 121 2.15 -7.46 -2.78
CA ASP A 121 1.18 -7.63 -1.68
C ASP A 121 0.33 -6.38 -1.47
N LEU A 122 0.94 -5.18 -1.54
CA LEU A 122 0.20 -3.91 -1.47
C LEU A 122 -0.75 -3.72 -2.67
N VAL A 123 -0.42 -4.24 -3.86
CA VAL A 123 -1.34 -4.24 -5.01
C VAL A 123 -2.57 -5.08 -4.71
N LYS A 124 -2.39 -6.29 -4.16
CA LYS A 124 -3.52 -7.17 -3.76
C LYS A 124 -4.41 -6.49 -2.71
N THR A 125 -3.80 -5.88 -1.69
CA THR A 125 -4.51 -5.13 -0.65
C THR A 125 -5.26 -3.92 -1.22
N TYR A 126 -4.68 -3.23 -2.22
CA TYR A 126 -5.34 -2.14 -2.92
C TYR A 126 -6.54 -2.62 -3.74
N GLU A 127 -6.43 -3.75 -4.44
CA GLU A 127 -7.52 -4.34 -5.22
C GLU A 127 -8.64 -4.90 -4.32
N ALA A 128 -8.30 -5.39 -3.12
CA ALA A 128 -9.25 -5.85 -2.11
C ALA A 128 -9.86 -4.72 -1.26
N ASP A 129 -9.43 -3.46 -1.45
CA ASP A 129 -9.84 -2.27 -0.67
C ASP A 129 -9.66 -2.44 0.85
N GLU A 130 -8.61 -3.19 1.24
CA GLU A 130 -8.31 -3.50 2.64
C GLU A 130 -7.63 -2.34 3.38
N ILE A 131 -7.78 -2.36 4.70
CA ILE A 131 -7.17 -1.39 5.60
C ILE A 131 -5.72 -1.77 5.87
N ILE A 132 -4.82 -0.80 5.73
CA ILE A 132 -3.39 -0.97 5.99
C ILE A 132 -3.00 -0.13 7.20
N GLN A 133 -2.23 -0.73 8.10
CA GLN A 133 -1.60 -0.02 9.20
C GLN A 133 -0.22 0.49 8.78
N GLY A 134 0.06 1.77 9.03
CA GLY A 134 1.35 2.38 8.75
C GLY A 134 1.83 3.29 9.86
N THR A 135 3.15 3.45 9.95
CA THR A 135 3.81 4.31 10.95
C THR A 135 4.29 5.61 10.30
N VAL A 136 4.02 6.74 10.90
CA VAL A 136 4.47 8.05 10.40
C VAL A 136 5.96 8.22 10.67
N ILE A 137 6.76 8.42 9.60
CA ILE A 137 8.21 8.59 9.71
C ILE A 137 8.60 10.07 9.78
N ALA A 138 8.11 10.86 8.84
CA ALA A 138 8.58 12.24 8.66
C ALA A 138 7.53 13.15 8.03
N LYS A 139 7.72 14.46 8.24
CA LYS A 139 6.94 15.51 7.56
C LYS A 139 7.48 15.71 6.13
N ALA A 140 6.58 15.81 5.17
CA ALA A 140 6.88 16.12 3.78
C ALA A 140 6.15 17.39 3.33
N LYS A 141 6.53 17.95 2.17
CA LYS A 141 5.86 19.14 1.63
C LYS A 141 4.41 18.79 1.23
N GLY A 142 3.45 19.35 1.97
CA GLY A 142 2.01 19.13 1.74
C GLY A 142 1.41 17.90 2.42
N GLY A 143 2.15 17.20 3.29
CA GLY A 143 1.66 16.03 4.01
C GLY A 143 2.71 15.37 4.88
N ILE A 144 2.58 14.07 5.09
CA ILE A 144 3.49 13.24 5.86
C ILE A 144 3.90 11.99 5.07
N THR A 145 5.09 11.50 5.36
CA THR A 145 5.58 10.21 4.84
C THR A 145 5.30 9.12 5.86
N VAL A 146 4.70 8.05 5.41
CA VAL A 146 4.29 6.89 6.20
C VAL A 146 5.03 5.66 5.72
N ASP A 147 5.43 4.81 6.66
CA ASP A 147 6.02 3.50 6.39
C ASP A 147 4.94 2.41 6.50
N ILE A 148 4.75 1.71 5.41
CA ILE A 148 3.88 0.52 5.29
C ILE A 148 4.70 -0.68 4.78
N GLY A 149 6.03 -0.70 5.08
CA GLY A 149 7.03 -1.54 4.43
C GLY A 149 7.67 -0.88 3.20
N LEU A 150 6.99 0.13 2.65
CA LEU A 150 7.47 1.06 1.63
C LEU A 150 7.11 2.48 2.03
N LYS A 151 7.90 3.45 1.55
CA LYS A 151 7.60 4.86 1.80
C LYS A 151 6.37 5.29 0.99
N ALA A 152 5.29 5.63 1.69
CA ALA A 152 4.05 6.14 1.13
C ALA A 152 3.80 7.60 1.53
N PHE A 153 3.06 8.33 0.73
CA PHE A 153 2.72 9.72 0.96
C PHE A 153 1.26 9.85 1.42
N LEU A 154 1.05 10.52 2.54
CA LEU A 154 -0.27 10.87 3.05
C LEU A 154 -0.45 12.40 2.97
N PRO A 155 -1.27 12.92 2.04
CA PRO A 155 -1.54 14.34 1.93
C PRO A 155 -2.17 14.92 3.21
N GLY A 156 -1.85 16.16 3.56
CA GLY A 156 -2.39 16.82 4.76
C GLY A 156 -3.91 16.90 4.82
N SER A 157 -4.58 16.98 3.67
CA SER A 157 -6.05 16.95 3.54
C SER A 157 -6.67 15.57 3.76
N GLN A 158 -5.87 14.50 3.71
CA GLN A 158 -6.31 13.11 3.83
C GLN A 158 -5.96 12.48 5.19
N ILE A 159 -5.39 13.26 6.10
CA ILE A 159 -5.00 12.78 7.44
C ILE A 159 -6.22 12.68 8.35
N ASP A 160 -7.09 13.69 8.34
CA ASP A 160 -8.23 13.78 9.22
C ASP A 160 -9.40 14.52 8.53
N LEU A 161 -10.60 14.44 9.15
CA LEU A 161 -11.79 15.19 8.73
C LEU A 161 -11.58 16.70 8.86
N ARG A 162 -10.85 17.14 9.88
CA ARG A 162 -10.46 18.54 10.11
C ARG A 162 -9.00 18.77 9.77
N PRO A 163 -8.65 19.92 9.16
CA PRO A 163 -7.26 20.22 8.82
C PRO A 163 -6.39 20.32 10.07
N ILE A 164 -5.39 19.46 10.19
CA ILE A 164 -4.43 19.45 11.29
C ILE A 164 -3.32 20.47 11.00
N ARG A 165 -3.10 21.44 11.90
CA ARG A 165 -2.06 22.46 11.76
C ARG A 165 -0.66 21.94 12.12
N ASN A 166 -0.56 21.05 13.11
CA ASN A 166 0.72 20.54 13.62
C ASN A 166 0.93 19.07 13.25
N LEU A 167 1.52 18.82 12.08
CA LEU A 167 1.82 17.46 11.58
C LEU A 167 2.96 16.78 12.34
N GLU A 168 3.79 17.55 13.05
CA GLU A 168 4.96 17.03 13.77
C GLU A 168 4.59 16.16 14.98
N LYS A 169 3.43 16.39 15.58
CA LYS A 169 2.95 15.59 16.72
C LYS A 169 2.57 14.16 16.33
N LEU A 170 2.30 13.94 15.04
CA LEU A 170 1.87 12.64 14.51
C LEU A 170 3.06 11.72 14.16
N ILE A 171 4.30 12.23 14.26
CA ILE A 171 5.50 11.44 13.94
C ILE A 171 5.66 10.35 14.99
N GLY A 172 5.81 9.10 14.53
CA GLY A 172 5.90 7.90 15.37
C GLY A 172 4.57 7.25 15.69
N GLU A 173 3.44 7.88 15.37
CA GLU A 173 2.12 7.26 15.56
C GLU A 173 1.80 6.26 14.46
N LYS A 174 1.00 5.26 14.81
CA LYS A 174 0.48 4.26 13.87
C LYS A 174 -0.96 4.60 13.52
N PHE A 175 -1.27 4.59 12.25
CA PHE A 175 -2.60 4.86 11.74
C PHE A 175 -3.09 3.76 10.81
N ASP A 176 -4.39 3.51 10.87
CA ASP A 176 -5.09 2.71 9.89
C ASP A 176 -5.48 3.59 8.70
N MET A 177 -5.18 3.14 7.51
CA MET A 177 -5.32 3.92 6.26
C MET A 177 -5.76 3.04 5.11
N LYS A 178 -6.34 3.67 4.07
CA LYS A 178 -6.60 3.05 2.77
C LYS A 178 -5.71 3.64 1.70
N ILE A 179 -5.40 2.83 0.67
CA ILE A 179 -4.65 3.29 -0.49
C ILE A 179 -5.63 3.94 -1.46
N ILE A 180 -5.38 5.22 -1.84
CA ILE A 180 -6.16 5.91 -2.86
C ILE A 180 -5.59 5.67 -4.25
N LYS A 181 -4.27 5.77 -4.36
CA LYS A 181 -3.59 5.72 -5.65
C LYS A 181 -2.22 5.07 -5.52
N MET A 182 -1.93 4.20 -6.48
CA MET A 182 -0.67 3.51 -6.58
C MET A 182 -0.08 3.68 -7.97
N ASN A 183 1.23 3.95 -8.06
CA ASN A 183 1.93 4.07 -9.34
C ASN A 183 3.23 3.25 -9.31
N LYS A 184 3.18 2.04 -9.88
CA LYS A 184 4.32 1.09 -9.91
C LYS A 184 5.53 1.68 -10.63
N LYS A 185 5.35 2.45 -11.73
CA LYS A 185 6.47 3.01 -12.50
C LYS A 185 7.28 4.06 -11.73
N ARG A 186 6.61 4.87 -10.90
CA ARG A 186 7.24 5.94 -10.10
C ARG A 186 7.52 5.53 -8.66
N GLY A 187 7.04 4.36 -8.23
CA GLY A 187 7.14 3.92 -6.85
C GLY A 187 6.36 4.77 -5.84
N ASN A 188 5.33 5.50 -6.29
CA ASN A 188 4.57 6.40 -5.45
C ASN A 188 3.26 5.75 -5.01
N ILE A 189 3.00 5.79 -3.69
CA ILE A 189 1.78 5.32 -3.05
C ILE A 189 1.16 6.50 -2.32
N VAL A 190 -0.13 6.75 -2.55
CA VAL A 190 -0.90 7.81 -1.88
C VAL A 190 -1.94 7.15 -0.99
N LEU A 191 -1.92 7.52 0.28
CA LEU A 191 -2.77 6.99 1.33
C LEU A 191 -3.86 8.00 1.74
N SER A 192 -4.93 7.50 2.37
CA SER A 192 -5.95 8.29 3.03
C SER A 192 -6.41 7.62 4.32
N ARG A 193 -6.45 8.38 5.38
CA ARG A 193 -7.13 8.02 6.62
C ARG A 193 -8.54 8.59 6.65
N ARG A 194 -8.74 9.74 6.00
CA ARG A 194 -10.02 10.45 5.95
C ARG A 194 -11.17 9.57 5.46
N ILE A 195 -10.95 8.76 4.43
CA ILE A 195 -11.97 7.85 3.88
C ILE A 195 -12.48 6.89 4.97
N LEU A 196 -11.58 6.30 5.75
CA LEU A 196 -11.93 5.41 6.86
C LEU A 196 -12.76 6.12 7.93
N LEU A 197 -12.34 7.33 8.32
CA LEU A 197 -13.06 8.13 9.30
C LEU A 197 -14.45 8.54 8.79
N GLU A 198 -14.58 8.87 7.52
CA GLU A 198 -15.87 9.17 6.87
C GLU A 198 -16.78 7.94 6.81
N GLU A 199 -16.23 6.76 6.48
CA GLU A 199 -16.98 5.50 6.48
C GLU A 199 -17.46 5.14 7.89
N GLN A 200 -16.57 5.21 8.89
CA GLN A 200 -16.94 4.99 10.30
C GLN A 200 -18.03 5.97 10.77
N ARG A 201 -17.87 7.25 10.42
CA ARG A 201 -18.88 8.26 10.75
C ARG A 201 -20.23 7.98 10.07
N LYS A 202 -20.23 7.56 8.81
CA LYS A 202 -21.45 7.16 8.10
C LYS A 202 -22.12 5.95 8.75
N GLN A 203 -21.35 4.93 9.13
CA GLN A 203 -21.90 3.76 9.82
C GLN A 203 -22.54 4.12 11.17
N ILE A 204 -21.85 4.95 11.98
CA ILE A 204 -22.40 5.46 13.25
C ILE A 204 -23.67 6.24 12.98
N ARG A 205 -23.67 7.15 11.98
CA ARG A 205 -24.85 7.96 11.62
C ARG A 205 -26.03 7.07 11.20
N THR A 206 -25.81 6.08 10.35
CA THR A 206 -26.86 5.16 9.90
C THR A 206 -27.42 4.33 11.06
N GLY A 207 -26.53 3.77 11.90
CA GLY A 207 -26.97 3.00 13.07
C GLY A 207 -27.67 3.84 14.15
N THR A 208 -27.39 5.15 14.18
CA THR A 208 -28.11 6.09 15.06
C THR A 208 -29.48 6.44 14.47
N LEU A 209 -29.56 6.69 13.14
CA LEU A 209 -30.82 6.94 12.44
C LEU A 209 -31.81 5.79 12.56
N GLU A 210 -31.35 4.53 12.47
CA GLU A 210 -32.19 3.34 12.62
C GLU A 210 -32.80 3.20 14.04
N LYS A 211 -32.18 3.84 15.05
CA LYS A 211 -32.65 3.85 16.45
C LYS A 211 -33.47 5.09 16.80
N MET A 212 -33.49 6.07 15.91
CA MET A 212 -34.19 7.34 16.08
C MET A 212 -35.61 7.23 15.50
N ASP A 213 -36.55 6.75 16.31
CA ASP A 213 -37.97 6.83 15.99
C ASP A 213 -38.57 8.07 16.66
N GLU A 214 -39.56 8.68 16.02
CA GLU A 214 -40.33 9.78 16.57
C GLU A 214 -41.01 9.37 17.91
N GLY A 215 -40.89 10.21 18.91
CA GLY A 215 -41.41 9.91 20.24
C GLY A 215 -40.46 9.18 21.18
N ASN A 216 -39.24 8.85 20.74
CA ASN A 216 -38.24 8.22 21.60
C ASN A 216 -37.47 9.27 22.43
N LEU A 217 -37.12 8.88 23.65
CA LEU A 217 -36.22 9.65 24.51
C LEU A 217 -34.79 9.26 24.19
N ILE A 218 -33.98 10.22 23.81
CA ILE A 218 -32.56 10.02 23.43
C ILE A 218 -31.69 10.92 24.32
N GLU A 219 -30.61 10.35 24.83
CA GLU A 219 -29.59 11.12 25.55
C GLU A 219 -28.58 11.70 24.55
N GLY A 220 -28.29 12.98 24.67
CA GLY A 220 -27.33 13.68 23.86
C GLY A 220 -26.41 14.58 24.68
N ILE A 221 -25.32 15.03 24.07
CA ILE A 221 -24.34 15.94 24.66
C ILE A 221 -24.41 17.28 23.94
N ILE A 222 -24.50 18.37 24.69
CA ILE A 222 -24.52 19.72 24.14
C ILE A 222 -23.18 20.05 23.50
N LYS A 223 -23.21 20.29 22.18
CA LYS A 223 -22.04 20.57 21.36
C LYS A 223 -21.82 22.08 21.16
N ASN A 224 -22.88 22.80 20.92
CA ASN A 224 -22.81 24.25 20.69
C ASN A 224 -24.11 24.94 21.12
N ILE A 225 -24.00 26.20 21.54
CA ILE A 225 -25.13 27.03 21.96
C ILE A 225 -25.20 28.25 21.04
N THR A 226 -26.36 28.48 20.44
CA THR A 226 -26.65 29.64 19.58
C THR A 226 -27.81 30.46 20.18
N GLU A 227 -28.07 31.64 19.64
CA GLU A 227 -29.13 32.54 20.12
C GLU A 227 -30.55 31.93 19.97
N TYR A 228 -30.74 31.07 18.97
CA TYR A 228 -32.04 30.46 18.64
C TYR A 228 -32.20 29.04 19.19
N GLY A 229 -31.12 28.41 19.70
CA GLY A 229 -31.20 27.05 20.22
C GLY A 229 -29.86 26.43 20.56
N VAL A 230 -29.94 25.18 20.99
CA VAL A 230 -28.78 24.36 21.38
C VAL A 230 -28.62 23.21 20.42
N PHE A 231 -27.40 23.02 19.92
CA PHE A 231 -27.03 21.85 19.14
C PHE A 231 -26.57 20.73 20.06
N ILE A 232 -27.22 19.59 19.91
CA ILE A 232 -27.00 18.40 20.74
C ILE A 232 -26.48 17.29 19.84
N ASP A 233 -25.35 16.68 20.19
CA ASP A 233 -24.82 15.50 19.54
C ASP A 233 -25.53 14.25 20.07
N LEU A 234 -26.29 13.60 19.19
CA LEU A 234 -27.09 12.40 19.50
C LEU A 234 -26.32 11.10 19.11
N GLY A 235 -25.00 11.18 18.95
CA GLY A 235 -24.17 10.06 18.53
C GLY A 235 -23.90 10.06 17.01
N GLY A 236 -23.34 11.18 16.52
CA GLY A 236 -22.98 11.37 15.10
C GLY A 236 -23.97 12.14 14.25
N ILE A 237 -25.11 12.50 14.82
CA ILE A 237 -26.13 13.38 14.24
C ILE A 237 -26.33 14.55 15.20
N ASP A 238 -26.34 15.76 14.66
CA ASP A 238 -26.56 16.95 15.43
C ASP A 238 -28.09 17.25 15.45
N GLY A 239 -28.71 17.19 16.63
CA GLY A 239 -30.11 17.64 16.88
C GLY A 239 -30.16 19.11 17.28
N LEU A 240 -31.22 19.80 16.93
CA LEU A 240 -31.48 21.19 17.36
C LEU A 240 -32.59 21.20 18.40
N LEU A 241 -32.30 21.70 19.62
CA LEU A 241 -33.28 22.03 20.61
C LEU A 241 -33.57 23.54 20.53
N HIS A 242 -34.73 23.89 20.01
CA HIS A 242 -35.11 25.30 19.84
C HIS A 242 -35.41 25.95 21.18
N ILE A 243 -35.18 27.26 21.29
CA ILE A 243 -35.36 28.03 22.53
C ILE A 243 -36.78 27.93 23.11
N THR A 244 -37.81 27.77 22.26
CA THR A 244 -39.20 27.60 22.65
C THR A 244 -39.49 26.32 23.41
N ASP A 245 -38.68 25.26 23.16
CA ASP A 245 -38.93 23.93 23.68
C ASP A 245 -38.04 23.58 24.89
N MET A 246 -37.22 24.53 25.32
CA MET A 246 -36.32 24.35 26.45
C MET A 246 -37.01 24.46 27.81
N SER A 247 -38.01 25.34 27.93
CA SER A 247 -38.71 25.61 29.20
C SER A 247 -40.12 26.12 28.98
N TRP A 248 -40.98 25.89 29.98
CA TRP A 248 -42.32 26.50 30.07
C TRP A 248 -42.28 28.02 30.29
N GLY A 249 -41.16 28.56 30.79
CA GLY A 249 -40.95 30.00 31.01
C GLY A 249 -40.20 30.64 29.84
N ARG A 250 -40.27 31.97 29.78
CA ARG A 250 -39.54 32.72 28.75
C ARG A 250 -38.04 32.70 29.06
N VAL A 251 -37.25 32.09 28.19
CA VAL A 251 -35.78 32.07 28.24
C VAL A 251 -35.25 33.13 27.29
N ASN A 252 -34.36 34.01 27.74
CA ASN A 252 -33.79 35.05 26.87
C ASN A 252 -32.62 34.50 26.04
N HIS A 253 -31.80 33.63 26.65
CA HIS A 253 -30.69 33.01 25.97
C HIS A 253 -30.48 31.59 26.49
N PRO A 254 -30.22 30.61 25.61
CA PRO A 254 -30.04 29.21 26.01
C PRO A 254 -28.90 28.95 27.00
N SER A 255 -27.86 29.79 26.99
CA SER A 255 -26.75 29.69 27.96
C SER A 255 -27.11 29.95 29.42
N GLU A 256 -28.33 30.44 29.70
CA GLU A 256 -28.83 30.60 31.07
C GLU A 256 -29.16 29.24 31.70
N MET A 257 -29.50 28.25 30.87
CA MET A 257 -29.96 26.93 31.34
C MET A 257 -28.97 25.81 31.07
N PHE A 258 -28.16 25.94 30.00
CA PHE A 258 -27.29 24.87 29.50
C PHE A 258 -25.86 25.32 29.30
N SER A 259 -24.93 24.40 29.54
CA SER A 259 -23.50 24.58 29.26
C SER A 259 -23.02 23.57 28.20
N VAL A 260 -22.03 23.98 27.42
CA VAL A 260 -21.40 23.05 26.43
C VAL A 260 -20.77 21.88 27.16
N GLY A 261 -21.16 20.67 26.78
CA GLY A 261 -20.70 19.41 27.37
C GLY A 261 -21.72 18.76 28.32
N ASP A 262 -22.85 19.44 28.62
CA ASP A 262 -23.90 18.87 29.48
C ASP A 262 -24.63 17.74 28.76
N LYS A 263 -25.03 16.71 29.53
CA LYS A 263 -25.87 15.62 29.05
C LYS A 263 -27.33 15.97 29.22
N VAL A 264 -28.10 15.87 28.16
CA VAL A 264 -29.54 16.15 28.14
C VAL A 264 -30.30 14.99 27.53
N THR A 265 -31.48 14.70 28.09
CA THR A 265 -32.42 13.75 27.53
C THR A 265 -33.46 14.51 26.72
N CYS A 266 -33.54 14.23 25.43
CA CYS A 266 -34.41 14.93 24.48
C CYS A 266 -35.48 13.99 23.94
N LEU A 267 -36.67 14.51 23.69
CA LEU A 267 -37.73 13.85 22.96
C LEU A 267 -37.63 14.27 21.48
N LEU A 268 -37.60 13.30 20.55
CA LEU A 268 -37.61 13.57 19.13
C LEU A 268 -39.03 13.83 18.63
N TYR A 269 -39.25 14.99 18.00
CA TYR A 269 -40.54 15.34 17.39
C TYR A 269 -40.56 15.17 15.89
N THR A 270 -39.42 15.34 15.20
CA THR A 270 -39.27 15.19 13.75
C THR A 270 -37.97 14.49 13.43
N SER A 271 -38.00 13.61 12.43
CA SER A 271 -36.85 12.89 11.90
C SER A 271 -36.21 13.57 10.67
N ASP A 272 -36.70 14.76 10.27
CA ASP A 272 -36.12 15.52 9.17
C ASP A 272 -34.71 15.96 9.56
N ALA A 273 -33.75 15.07 9.26
CA ALA A 273 -32.35 15.45 9.23
C ALA A 273 -32.19 16.47 8.12
N ALA A 274 -31.89 17.71 8.47
CA ALA A 274 -31.51 18.72 7.49
C ALA A 274 -30.36 18.20 6.63
N ASP A 275 -30.68 17.71 5.44
CA ASP A 275 -29.76 17.49 4.35
C ASP A 275 -29.49 18.88 3.73
N GLU A 276 -28.52 19.59 4.27
CA GLU A 276 -27.79 20.66 3.59
C GLU A 276 -26.31 20.63 3.95
#